data_7bbef105fb2f17984f7bc5ecb7c09553
#
_entry.id   7bbef105fb2f17984f7bc5ecb7c09553
#
_cell.length_a   1.000
_cell.length_b   1.000
_cell.length_c   1.000
_cell.angle_alpha   90.00
_cell.angle_beta   90.00
_cell.angle_gamma   90.00
#
_symmetry.space_group_name_H-M   'P 1'
#
loop_
_entity.id
_entity.type
_entity.pdbx_description
1 polymer ?
#
loop_
_entity_poly.entity_id
_entity_poly.type
_entity_poly.pdbx_seq_one_letter_code
_entity_poly.pdbx_strand_id
1 'polypeptide(L)'
;GKYFIHVYQENASNQKQLLVKTSLQVAHSNYNTPYFSQRDGRWASRRYGMATLGETGCVPTSLAMILSSLKGETVLPTQIADYLYHKTVEFNRGVQGTTSRGILKAAKEWGVTATALGTQANLVQALKDGYHVLAAVQNNVFVLHGSHEIVLKGYNNGLTHVSDPYTPSLSGWYPISQLWKEQSYYSEDRIDIGAPFVKVTDA
;
A
#
# COMPACT_ATOMS: atom_id res chain seq x y z
N GLY A 1 -4.59 10.98 -12.00
CA GLY A 1 -5.63 11.99 -12.24
C GLY A 1 -6.39 11.74 -13.54
N LYS A 2 -7.58 12.26 -13.64
CA LYS A 2 -8.41 12.18 -14.85
C LYS A 2 -8.21 13.46 -15.68
N TYR A 3 -7.72 13.31 -16.90
CA TYR A 3 -7.52 14.41 -17.83
C TYR A 3 -8.53 14.32 -18.96
N PHE A 4 -9.10 15.46 -19.37
CA PHE A 4 -10.00 15.53 -20.50
C PHE A 4 -9.23 16.07 -21.69
N ILE A 5 -9.25 15.36 -22.82
CA ILE A 5 -8.63 15.76 -24.07
C ILE A 5 -9.76 16.17 -25.01
N HIS A 6 -9.73 17.42 -25.45
CA HIS A 6 -10.62 17.95 -26.47
C HIS A 6 -9.80 18.30 -27.69
N VAL A 7 -10.08 17.68 -28.82
CA VAL A 7 -9.46 17.99 -30.10
C VAL A 7 -10.43 18.82 -30.92
N TYR A 8 -9.96 19.95 -31.40
CA TYR A 8 -10.74 20.88 -32.26
C TYR A 8 -10.10 21.01 -33.64
N GLN A 9 -10.92 21.09 -34.66
CA GLN A 9 -10.52 21.57 -35.97
C GLN A 9 -10.89 23.04 -36.05
N GLU A 10 -9.97 23.87 -36.55
CA GLU A 10 -10.20 25.29 -36.81
C GLU A 10 -10.29 25.51 -38.33
N ASN A 11 -11.34 26.22 -38.78
CA ASN A 11 -11.52 26.56 -40.18
C ASN A 11 -10.85 27.90 -40.50
N ALA A 12 -10.83 28.27 -41.78
CA ALA A 12 -10.21 29.51 -42.27
C ALA A 12 -10.84 30.80 -41.68
N SER A 13 -11.98 30.70 -41.03
CA SER A 13 -12.69 31.80 -40.33
C SER A 13 -12.49 31.75 -38.80
N ASN A 14 -11.48 31.02 -38.28
CA ASN A 14 -11.16 30.83 -36.87
C ASN A 14 -12.31 30.21 -36.03
N GLN A 15 -13.23 29.49 -36.66
CA GLN A 15 -14.28 28.77 -35.97
C GLN A 15 -13.76 27.37 -35.56
N LYS A 16 -13.94 27.01 -34.31
CA LYS A 16 -13.50 25.73 -33.76
C LYS A 16 -14.64 24.73 -33.72
N GLN A 17 -14.44 23.61 -34.41
CA GLN A 17 -15.33 22.46 -34.33
C GLN A 17 -14.69 21.36 -33.49
N LEU A 18 -15.42 20.91 -32.44
CA LEU A 18 -14.96 19.79 -31.61
C LEU A 18 -15.02 18.48 -32.40
N LEU A 19 -13.87 17.89 -32.64
CA LEU A 19 -13.76 16.62 -33.35
C LEU A 19 -13.81 15.42 -32.39
N VAL A 20 -13.10 15.51 -31.27
CA VAL A 20 -12.99 14.42 -30.31
C VAL A 20 -13.05 14.97 -28.90
N LYS A 21 -13.87 14.32 -28.08
CA LYS A 21 -13.86 14.48 -26.64
C LYS A 21 -13.58 13.12 -26.01
N THR A 22 -12.45 12.97 -25.36
CA THR A 22 -12.06 11.75 -24.66
C THR A 22 -11.47 12.08 -23.31
N SER A 23 -11.38 11.09 -22.43
CA SER A 23 -10.70 11.24 -21.16
C SER A 23 -9.54 10.27 -21.10
N LEU A 24 -8.39 10.76 -20.68
CA LEU A 24 -7.23 9.96 -20.30
C LEU A 24 -7.20 9.87 -18.78
N GLN A 25 -7.26 8.67 -18.27
CA GLN A 25 -6.96 8.42 -16.87
C GLN A 25 -5.48 8.05 -16.76
N VAL A 26 -4.69 8.98 -16.24
CA VAL A 26 -3.29 8.68 -15.92
C VAL A 26 -3.31 7.92 -14.60
N ALA A 27 -2.97 6.65 -14.67
CA ALA A 27 -2.73 5.85 -13.48
C ALA A 27 -1.61 6.50 -12.65
N HIS A 28 -1.76 6.51 -11.34
CA HIS A 28 -0.67 6.92 -10.47
C HIS A 28 0.51 5.98 -10.72
N SER A 29 1.65 6.57 -11.12
CA SER A 29 2.87 5.79 -11.31
C SER A 29 3.46 5.49 -9.92
N ASN A 30 3.36 4.25 -9.47
CA ASN A 30 4.04 3.77 -8.26
C ASN A 30 5.50 3.36 -8.52
N TYR A 31 6.06 3.70 -9.68
CA TYR A 31 7.44 3.35 -10.03
C TYR A 31 8.49 3.99 -9.12
N ASN A 32 8.17 5.14 -8.52
CA ASN A 32 9.06 5.85 -7.58
C ASN A 32 8.82 5.48 -6.11
N THR A 33 8.18 4.36 -5.82
CA THR A 33 7.99 3.89 -4.45
C THR A 33 9.34 3.50 -3.86
N PRO A 34 9.85 4.19 -2.84
CA PRO A 34 11.11 3.81 -2.22
C PRO A 34 10.97 2.43 -1.55
N TYR A 35 12.07 1.71 -1.44
CA TYR A 35 12.11 0.48 -0.67
C TYR A 35 12.69 0.75 0.71
N PHE A 36 11.97 0.30 1.75
CA PHE A 36 12.44 0.25 3.12
C PHE A 36 12.39 -1.17 3.66
N SER A 37 13.45 -1.58 4.37
CA SER A 37 13.41 -2.81 5.14
C SER A 37 13.16 -2.50 6.61
N GLN A 38 12.23 -3.22 7.26
CA GLN A 38 12.06 -3.13 8.72
C GLN A 38 13.31 -3.57 9.48
N ARG A 39 14.17 -4.36 8.82
CA ARG A 39 15.45 -4.87 9.37
C ARG A 39 16.65 -3.97 9.07
N ASP A 40 16.45 -2.78 8.53
CA ASP A 40 17.53 -1.80 8.30
C ASP A 40 18.18 -1.40 9.63
N GLY A 41 19.53 -1.46 9.69
CA GLY A 41 20.31 -1.19 10.90
C GLY A 41 20.07 0.19 11.52
N ARG A 42 19.54 1.14 10.75
CA ARG A 42 19.19 2.48 11.24
C ARG A 42 18.03 2.49 12.24
N TRP A 43 17.16 1.47 12.22
CA TRP A 43 15.96 1.45 13.06
C TRP A 43 15.51 0.05 13.53
N ALA A 44 16.07 -1.03 12.99
CA ALA A 44 15.62 -2.39 13.31
C ALA A 44 15.61 -2.72 14.80
N SER A 45 16.60 -2.21 15.55
CA SER A 45 16.73 -2.44 17.01
C SER A 45 15.83 -1.52 17.87
N ARG A 46 15.15 -0.55 17.25
CA ARG A 46 14.29 0.39 18.00
C ARG A 46 13.12 -0.36 18.63
N ARG A 47 13.01 -0.28 19.95
CA ARG A 47 12.03 -1.02 20.75
C ARG A 47 10.70 -0.27 20.87
N TYR A 48 9.62 -1.03 20.68
CA TYR A 48 8.25 -0.61 20.87
C TYR A 48 7.53 -1.65 21.72
N GLY A 49 7.42 -1.40 23.02
CA GLY A 49 6.83 -2.34 23.96
C GLY A 49 7.59 -3.67 24.00
N MET A 50 6.90 -4.76 23.69
CA MET A 50 7.43 -6.12 23.80
C MET A 50 8.39 -6.53 22.65
N ALA A 51 8.45 -5.78 21.56
CA ALA A 51 9.22 -6.15 20.38
C ALA A 51 9.95 -4.94 19.76
N THR A 52 10.84 -5.21 18.83
CA THR A 52 11.54 -4.19 18.03
C THR A 52 10.83 -3.94 16.70
N LEU A 53 11.18 -2.83 16.04
CA LEU A 53 10.67 -2.55 14.70
C LEU A 53 11.10 -3.61 13.69
N GLY A 54 12.34 -4.12 13.83
CA GLY A 54 12.85 -5.20 12.98
C GLY A 54 12.08 -6.51 13.10
N GLU A 55 11.44 -6.78 14.24
CA GLU A 55 10.67 -8.00 14.49
C GLU A 55 9.22 -7.88 14.01
N THR A 56 8.57 -6.74 14.22
CA THR A 56 7.11 -6.60 14.06
C THR A 56 6.67 -5.41 13.21
N GLY A 57 7.62 -4.72 12.58
CA GLY A 57 7.40 -3.46 11.87
C GLY A 57 6.93 -3.58 10.42
N CYS A 58 6.31 -4.69 10.01
CA CYS A 58 5.87 -4.86 8.61
C CYS A 58 4.87 -3.76 8.19
N VAL A 59 3.83 -3.49 8.98
CA VAL A 59 2.84 -2.44 8.68
C VAL A 59 3.45 -1.04 8.67
N PRO A 60 4.15 -0.56 9.72
CA PRO A 60 4.79 0.75 9.69
C PRO A 60 5.74 0.92 8.50
N THR A 61 6.50 -0.13 8.14
CA THR A 61 7.46 -0.05 7.04
C THR A 61 6.77 -0.05 5.68
N SER A 62 5.73 -0.87 5.49
CA SER A 62 4.93 -0.91 4.26
C SER A 62 4.19 0.42 4.04
N LEU A 63 3.58 0.98 5.09
CA LEU A 63 2.97 2.30 5.04
C LEU A 63 4.00 3.39 4.70
N ALA A 64 5.20 3.34 5.27
CA ALA A 64 6.26 4.30 4.98
C ALA A 64 6.64 4.32 3.50
N MET A 65 6.74 3.15 2.84
CA MET A 65 6.98 3.04 1.40
C MET A 65 5.87 3.71 0.60
N ILE A 66 4.61 3.42 0.92
CA ILE A 66 3.44 3.95 0.21
C ILE A 66 3.32 5.46 0.42
N LEU A 67 3.39 5.91 1.67
CA LEU A 67 3.24 7.34 2.01
C LEU A 67 4.36 8.18 1.40
N SER A 68 5.60 7.68 1.39
CA SER A 68 6.69 8.37 0.72
C SER A 68 6.43 8.56 -0.78
N SER A 69 5.85 7.54 -1.43
CA SER A 69 5.48 7.63 -2.85
C SER A 69 4.34 8.62 -3.09
N LEU A 70 3.30 8.59 -2.26
CA LEU A 70 2.11 9.45 -2.43
C LEU A 70 2.40 10.91 -2.11
N LYS A 71 3.20 11.17 -1.07
CA LYS A 71 3.51 12.55 -0.62
C LYS A 71 4.67 13.19 -1.38
N GLY A 72 5.46 12.41 -2.13
CA GLY A 72 6.66 12.92 -2.81
C GLY A 72 7.78 13.34 -1.86
N GLU A 73 7.72 12.92 -0.59
CA GLU A 73 8.72 13.18 0.45
C GLU A 73 9.01 11.90 1.24
N THR A 74 10.14 11.85 1.92
CA THR A 74 10.51 10.67 2.70
C THR A 74 9.75 10.60 4.01
N VAL A 75 8.86 9.61 4.15
CA VAL A 75 8.23 9.22 5.41
C VAL A 75 8.92 7.95 5.92
N LEU A 76 9.61 8.03 7.05
CA LEU A 76 10.38 6.91 7.59
C LEU A 76 9.50 5.91 8.35
N PRO A 77 9.87 4.60 8.36
CA PRO A 77 9.19 3.59 9.18
C PRO A 77 9.07 3.96 10.66
N THR A 78 10.07 4.65 11.20
CA THR A 78 10.08 5.11 12.59
C THR A 78 9.03 6.17 12.89
N GLN A 79 8.74 7.06 11.95
CA GLN A 79 7.70 8.09 12.13
C GLN A 79 6.33 7.45 12.30
N ILE A 80 6.03 6.45 11.46
CA ILE A 80 4.76 5.71 11.54
C ILE A 80 4.70 4.85 12.80
N ALA A 81 5.78 4.13 13.11
CA ALA A 81 5.86 3.32 14.32
C ALA A 81 5.72 4.17 15.60
N ASP A 82 6.35 5.34 15.66
CA ASP A 82 6.24 6.30 16.77
C ASP A 82 4.81 6.79 16.95
N TYR A 83 4.14 7.16 15.85
CA TYR A 83 2.74 7.57 15.90
C TYR A 83 1.85 6.42 16.42
N LEU A 84 1.95 5.25 15.81
CA LEU A 84 1.12 4.09 16.16
C LEU A 84 1.33 3.65 17.61
N TYR A 85 2.56 3.74 18.13
CA TYR A 85 2.89 3.34 19.49
C TYR A 85 2.56 4.41 20.53
N HIS A 86 2.90 5.68 20.28
CA HIS A 86 2.78 6.74 21.29
C HIS A 86 1.46 7.51 21.23
N LYS A 87 0.82 7.59 20.06
CA LYS A 87 -0.43 8.33 19.86
C LYS A 87 -1.64 7.43 19.73
N THR A 88 -1.42 6.12 19.57
CA THR A 88 -2.47 5.10 19.50
C THR A 88 -2.09 3.89 20.38
N VAL A 89 -2.92 2.86 20.37
CA VAL A 89 -2.62 1.57 21.03
C VAL A 89 -2.42 0.44 20.02
N GLU A 90 -2.20 0.78 18.73
CA GLU A 90 -2.30 -0.16 17.63
C GLU A 90 -0.97 -0.82 17.22
N PHE A 91 0.14 -0.50 17.87
CA PHE A 91 1.42 -1.13 17.58
C PHE A 91 2.07 -1.69 18.85
N ASN A 92 2.25 -3.02 18.92
CA ASN A 92 2.88 -3.72 20.05
C ASN A 92 2.29 -3.41 21.44
N ARG A 93 0.99 -3.09 21.49
CA ARG A 93 0.23 -2.86 22.72
C ARG A 93 -1.01 -3.76 22.73
N GLY A 94 -0.94 -4.87 23.43
CA GLY A 94 -2.02 -5.87 23.48
C GLY A 94 -1.91 -6.98 22.45
N VAL A 95 -1.52 -6.66 21.21
CA VAL A 95 -1.14 -7.62 20.18
C VAL A 95 0.27 -7.34 19.69
N GLN A 96 0.96 -8.36 19.22
CA GLN A 96 2.26 -8.21 18.58
C GLN A 96 2.05 -7.71 17.13
N GLY A 97 2.74 -6.66 16.72
CA GLY A 97 2.55 -6.02 15.43
C GLY A 97 1.48 -4.92 15.45
N THR A 98 0.85 -4.69 14.30
CA THR A 98 -0.13 -3.61 14.10
C THR A 98 -1.44 -4.20 13.60
N THR A 99 -2.56 -3.81 14.22
CA THR A 99 -3.90 -4.18 13.72
C THR A 99 -4.29 -3.31 12.51
N SER A 100 -5.30 -3.74 11.75
CA SER A 100 -5.83 -2.93 10.64
C SER A 100 -6.44 -1.59 11.09
N ARG A 101 -6.84 -1.44 12.36
CA ARG A 101 -7.16 -0.11 12.94
C ARG A 101 -5.97 0.83 12.90
N GLY A 102 -4.76 0.32 13.10
CA GLY A 102 -3.53 1.11 12.97
C GLY A 102 -3.35 1.64 11.55
N ILE A 103 -3.67 0.86 10.52
CA ILE A 103 -3.67 1.30 9.13
C ILE A 103 -4.64 2.48 8.94
N LEU A 104 -5.88 2.37 9.43
CA LEU A 104 -6.89 3.43 9.35
C LEU A 104 -6.45 4.71 10.08
N LYS A 105 -5.88 4.57 11.29
CA LYS A 105 -5.40 5.71 12.07
C LYS A 105 -4.21 6.39 11.42
N ALA A 106 -3.26 5.62 10.88
CA ALA A 106 -2.12 6.16 10.14
C ALA A 106 -2.58 6.84 8.84
N ALA A 107 -3.49 6.23 8.08
CA ALA A 107 -4.05 6.83 6.88
C ALA A 107 -4.66 8.22 7.17
N LYS A 108 -5.46 8.32 8.22
CA LYS A 108 -6.05 9.60 8.68
C LYS A 108 -4.98 10.62 9.06
N GLU A 109 -3.95 10.22 9.81
CA GLU A 109 -2.88 11.11 10.26
C GLU A 109 -2.10 11.71 9.09
N TRP A 110 -1.78 10.88 8.08
CA TRP A 110 -1.04 11.32 6.90
C TRP A 110 -1.92 11.85 5.76
N GLY A 111 -3.24 12.04 6.00
CA GLY A 111 -4.16 12.60 5.00
C GLY A 111 -4.24 11.76 3.73
N VAL A 112 -4.36 10.43 3.89
CA VAL A 112 -4.63 9.48 2.80
C VAL A 112 -5.86 8.65 3.12
N THR A 113 -6.41 7.98 2.10
CA THR A 113 -7.57 7.10 2.24
C THR A 113 -7.16 5.65 2.14
N ALA A 114 -7.56 4.83 3.11
CA ALA A 114 -7.39 3.38 3.12
C ALA A 114 -8.75 2.71 2.83
N THR A 115 -8.85 1.92 1.76
CA THR A 115 -10.10 1.29 1.32
C THR A 115 -9.92 -0.21 1.16
N ALA A 116 -10.75 -1.00 1.83
CA ALA A 116 -10.75 -2.45 1.72
C ALA A 116 -11.07 -2.93 0.31
N LEU A 117 -10.39 -3.98 -0.12
CA LEU A 117 -10.61 -4.68 -1.39
C LEU A 117 -11.24 -6.04 -1.11
N GLY A 118 -12.57 -6.11 -1.23
CA GLY A 118 -13.34 -7.31 -0.86
C GLY A 118 -13.33 -8.42 -1.90
N THR A 119 -12.80 -8.20 -3.11
CA THR A 119 -12.73 -9.20 -4.19
C THR A 119 -11.42 -9.14 -4.95
N GLN A 120 -11.02 -10.28 -5.55
CA GLN A 120 -9.84 -10.33 -6.42
C GLN A 120 -9.97 -9.37 -7.62
N ALA A 121 -11.17 -9.18 -8.15
CA ALA A 121 -11.43 -8.25 -9.25
C ALA A 121 -11.12 -6.80 -8.83
N ASN A 122 -11.52 -6.39 -7.61
CA ASN A 122 -11.20 -5.09 -7.05
C ASN A 122 -9.69 -4.90 -6.86
N LEU A 123 -8.97 -5.94 -6.40
CA LEU A 123 -7.51 -5.93 -6.28
C LEU A 123 -6.84 -5.73 -7.66
N VAL A 124 -7.25 -6.54 -8.66
CA VAL A 124 -6.73 -6.41 -10.02
C VAL A 124 -6.98 -5.02 -10.58
N GLN A 125 -8.19 -4.47 -10.38
CA GLN A 125 -8.53 -3.14 -10.88
C GLN A 125 -7.71 -2.05 -10.18
N ALA A 126 -7.55 -2.11 -8.85
CA ALA A 126 -6.74 -1.16 -8.10
C ALA A 126 -5.28 -1.12 -8.60
N LEU A 127 -4.69 -2.29 -8.88
CA LEU A 127 -3.33 -2.40 -9.39
C LEU A 127 -3.20 -1.92 -10.85
N LYS A 128 -4.21 -2.18 -11.70
CA LYS A 128 -4.28 -1.63 -13.07
C LYS A 128 -4.39 -0.11 -13.07
N ASP A 129 -5.13 0.46 -12.12
CA ASP A 129 -5.27 1.89 -11.94
C ASP A 129 -4.01 2.55 -11.33
N GLY A 130 -2.99 1.74 -11.00
CA GLY A 130 -1.70 2.19 -10.48
C GLY A 130 -1.70 2.51 -8.99
N TYR A 131 -2.70 2.07 -8.23
CA TYR A 131 -2.73 2.28 -6.78
C TYR A 131 -1.83 1.29 -6.05
N HIS A 132 -1.31 1.73 -4.90
CA HIS A 132 -0.66 0.85 -3.95
C HIS A 132 -1.69 0.06 -3.15
N VAL A 133 -1.34 -1.16 -2.83
CA VAL A 133 -2.14 -2.01 -1.94
C VAL A 133 -1.27 -2.53 -0.81
N LEU A 134 -1.71 -2.32 0.43
CA LEU A 134 -1.25 -3.09 1.58
C LEU A 134 -1.92 -4.45 1.52
N ALA A 135 -1.15 -5.52 1.72
CA ALA A 135 -1.64 -6.88 1.63
C ALA A 135 -1.15 -7.71 2.81
N ALA A 136 -2.06 -8.01 3.73
CA ALA A 136 -1.78 -8.97 4.80
C ALA A 136 -1.93 -10.39 4.25
N VAL A 137 -0.83 -11.14 4.25
CA VAL A 137 -0.71 -12.52 3.75
C VAL A 137 -0.30 -13.48 4.85
N GLN A 138 -0.55 -14.79 4.66
CA GLN A 138 -0.18 -15.84 5.59
C GLN A 138 0.17 -17.14 4.90
N ASN A 139 0.90 -18.04 5.60
CA ASN A 139 1.20 -19.42 5.18
C ASN A 139 1.79 -19.50 3.76
N ASN A 140 2.79 -18.66 3.48
CA ASN A 140 3.40 -18.55 2.16
C ASN A 140 4.91 -18.28 2.25
N VAL A 141 5.53 -17.93 1.12
CA VAL A 141 6.97 -17.67 1.06
C VAL A 141 7.42 -16.47 1.90
N PHE A 142 6.53 -15.50 2.17
CA PHE A 142 6.83 -14.30 2.95
C PHE A 142 6.72 -14.53 4.45
N VAL A 143 5.85 -15.44 4.87
CA VAL A 143 5.62 -15.77 6.29
C VAL A 143 5.11 -17.21 6.45
N LEU A 144 5.78 -17.98 7.31
CA LEU A 144 5.39 -19.36 7.60
C LEU A 144 4.36 -19.45 8.75
N HIS A 145 4.43 -18.52 9.70
CA HIS A 145 3.54 -18.49 10.88
C HIS A 145 3.08 -17.06 11.15
N GLY A 146 1.81 -16.89 11.48
CA GLY A 146 1.20 -15.57 11.65
C GLY A 146 0.84 -14.91 10.33
N SER A 147 0.69 -13.60 10.33
CA SER A 147 0.47 -12.78 9.15
C SER A 147 1.64 -11.83 8.90
N HIS A 148 1.77 -11.38 7.67
CA HIS A 148 2.79 -10.43 7.26
C HIS A 148 2.21 -9.42 6.27
N GLU A 149 2.60 -8.16 6.43
CA GLU A 149 2.16 -7.06 5.58
C GLU A 149 3.18 -6.76 4.51
N ILE A 150 2.76 -6.84 3.27
CA ILE A 150 3.58 -6.53 2.09
C ILE A 150 2.94 -5.41 1.26
N VAL A 151 3.73 -4.74 0.42
CA VAL A 151 3.23 -3.75 -0.52
C VAL A 151 3.10 -4.34 -1.90
N LEU A 152 1.91 -4.24 -2.50
CA LEU A 152 1.68 -4.55 -3.91
C LEU A 152 1.62 -3.26 -4.72
N LYS A 153 2.28 -3.27 -5.89
CA LYS A 153 2.30 -2.13 -6.81
C LYS A 153 2.47 -2.57 -8.25
N GLY A 154 1.87 -1.81 -9.16
CA GLY A 154 1.94 -2.10 -10.59
C GLY A 154 1.20 -3.38 -11.00
N TYR A 155 0.88 -3.44 -12.27
CA TYR A 155 0.19 -4.57 -12.90
C TYR A 155 0.89 -4.96 -14.21
N ASN A 156 1.15 -6.24 -14.39
CA ASN A 156 1.67 -6.79 -15.65
C ASN A 156 1.08 -8.19 -15.91
N ASN A 157 0.09 -8.27 -16.80
CA ASN A 157 -0.49 -9.54 -17.26
C ASN A 157 -0.84 -10.54 -16.13
N GLY A 158 -1.53 -10.06 -15.08
CA GLY A 158 -1.94 -10.88 -13.94
C GLY A 158 -0.89 -10.99 -12.83
N LEU A 159 0.26 -10.36 -13.00
CA LEU A 159 1.30 -10.24 -11.99
C LEU A 159 1.25 -8.84 -11.34
N THR A 160 1.71 -8.75 -10.10
CA THR A 160 2.01 -7.50 -9.40
C THR A 160 3.40 -7.56 -8.78
N HIS A 161 4.05 -6.41 -8.64
CA HIS A 161 5.32 -6.32 -7.94
C HIS A 161 5.07 -6.23 -6.44
N VAL A 162 5.67 -7.16 -5.70
CA VAL A 162 5.71 -7.17 -4.24
C VAL A 162 6.95 -6.43 -3.75
N SER A 163 6.78 -5.56 -2.76
CA SER A 163 7.90 -5.08 -1.92
C SER A 163 7.72 -5.65 -0.53
N ASP A 164 8.58 -6.59 -0.15
CA ASP A 164 8.57 -7.24 1.16
C ASP A 164 9.45 -6.46 2.13
N PRO A 165 8.88 -5.87 3.21
CA PRO A 165 9.66 -5.09 4.18
C PRO A 165 10.59 -5.95 5.05
N TYR A 166 10.37 -7.26 5.13
CA TYR A 166 11.16 -8.15 5.99
C TYR A 166 12.33 -8.81 5.25
N THR A 167 12.08 -9.40 4.08
CA THR A 167 13.07 -10.13 3.30
C THR A 167 13.24 -9.49 1.92
N PRO A 168 14.22 -8.60 1.72
CA PRO A 168 14.41 -7.87 0.45
C PRO A 168 14.50 -8.79 -0.79
N SER A 169 15.10 -9.96 -0.66
CA SER A 169 15.27 -10.93 -1.75
C SER A 169 13.96 -11.60 -2.20
N LEU A 170 12.88 -11.47 -1.42
CA LEU A 170 11.55 -11.94 -1.79
C LEU A 170 10.73 -10.84 -2.50
N SER A 171 11.27 -9.62 -2.63
CA SER A 171 10.63 -8.60 -3.46
C SER A 171 10.74 -8.96 -4.94
N GLY A 172 9.65 -8.80 -5.70
CA GLY A 172 9.60 -9.19 -7.10
C GLY A 172 8.18 -9.34 -7.64
N TRP A 173 8.05 -9.92 -8.83
CA TRP A 173 6.76 -10.11 -9.50
C TRP A 173 6.11 -11.44 -9.11
N TYR A 174 4.85 -11.38 -8.64
CA TYR A 174 4.08 -12.54 -8.19
C TYR A 174 2.67 -12.56 -8.83
N PRO A 175 2.09 -13.76 -9.06
CA PRO A 175 0.73 -13.88 -9.54
C PRO A 175 -0.28 -13.29 -8.53
N ILE A 176 -1.12 -12.36 -8.97
CA ILE A 176 -2.15 -11.75 -8.13
C ILE A 176 -3.13 -12.82 -7.59
N SER A 177 -3.45 -13.82 -8.41
CA SER A 177 -4.36 -14.91 -8.01
C SER A 177 -3.79 -15.77 -6.88
N GLN A 178 -2.46 -15.94 -6.82
CA GLN A 178 -1.78 -16.64 -5.73
C GLN A 178 -1.86 -15.81 -4.45
N LEU A 179 -1.44 -14.54 -4.50
CA LEU A 179 -1.47 -13.65 -3.35
C LEU A 179 -2.89 -13.51 -2.78
N TRP A 180 -3.91 -13.46 -3.65
CA TRP A 180 -5.31 -13.44 -3.23
C TRP A 180 -5.72 -14.69 -2.45
N LYS A 181 -5.26 -15.87 -2.83
CA LYS A 181 -5.51 -17.13 -2.10
C LYS A 181 -4.78 -17.19 -0.76
N GLU A 182 -3.63 -16.52 -0.67
CA GLU A 182 -2.76 -16.48 0.50
C GLU A 182 -3.08 -15.32 1.45
N GLN A 183 -4.22 -14.66 1.29
CA GLN A 183 -4.66 -13.56 2.15
C GLN A 183 -4.81 -14.01 3.61
N SER A 184 -4.50 -13.13 4.53
CA SER A 184 -4.64 -13.41 5.97
C SER A 184 -6.10 -13.63 6.37
N TYR A 185 -6.32 -14.60 7.26
CA TYR A 185 -7.60 -14.85 7.92
C TYR A 185 -7.63 -14.36 9.37
N TYR A 186 -6.55 -13.76 9.86
CA TYR A 186 -6.51 -13.22 11.21
C TYR A 186 -7.47 -12.05 11.35
N SER A 187 -8.20 -12.02 12.48
CA SER A 187 -9.17 -10.96 12.78
C SER A 187 -8.50 -9.59 12.86
N GLU A 188 -7.27 -9.54 13.37
CA GLU A 188 -6.46 -8.34 13.55
C GLU A 188 -6.18 -7.61 12.24
N ASP A 189 -6.09 -8.34 11.13
CA ASP A 189 -5.86 -7.80 9.79
C ASP A 189 -7.14 -7.30 9.11
N ARG A 190 -8.30 -7.43 9.78
CA ARG A 190 -9.64 -7.11 9.24
C ARG A 190 -10.46 -6.17 10.12
N ILE A 191 -10.03 -5.93 11.35
CA ILE A 191 -10.79 -5.11 12.32
C ILE A 191 -11.06 -3.71 11.76
N ASP A 192 -12.33 -3.33 11.72
CA ASP A 192 -12.86 -2.04 11.30
C ASP A 192 -12.64 -1.71 9.80
N ILE A 193 -11.72 -2.40 9.10
CA ILE A 193 -11.46 -2.18 7.68
C ILE A 193 -12.19 -3.21 6.79
N GLY A 194 -12.42 -4.41 7.28
CA GLY A 194 -13.25 -5.44 6.65
C GLY A 194 -12.52 -6.43 5.73
N ALA A 195 -11.32 -6.12 5.24
CA ALA A 195 -10.55 -7.02 4.38
C ALA A 195 -9.05 -6.86 4.64
N PRO A 196 -8.23 -7.93 4.39
CA PRO A 196 -6.79 -7.89 4.64
C PRO A 196 -6.01 -7.21 3.52
N PHE A 197 -6.65 -6.92 2.38
CA PHE A 197 -6.04 -6.18 1.28
C PHE A 197 -6.68 -4.80 1.19
N VAL A 198 -5.84 -3.77 1.24
CA VAL A 198 -6.25 -2.39 1.43
C VAL A 198 -5.59 -1.49 0.40
N LYS A 199 -6.40 -0.86 -0.44
CA LYS A 199 -5.94 0.18 -1.36
C LYS A 199 -5.66 1.46 -0.58
N VAL A 200 -4.52 2.10 -0.84
CA VAL A 200 -4.15 3.40 -0.25
C VAL A 200 -4.03 4.44 -1.35
N THR A 201 -4.74 5.57 -1.18
CA THR A 201 -4.80 6.66 -2.16
C THR A 201 -4.66 8.02 -1.47
N ASP A 202 -4.27 9.04 -2.21
CA ASP A 202 -4.44 10.43 -1.75
C ASP A 202 -5.92 10.70 -1.40
N ALA A 203 -6.16 11.58 -0.43
CA ALA A 203 -7.49 11.96 0.04
C ALA A 203 -8.20 12.86 -0.98
#